data_3195b6901c504a48a266b5395f1e2e20
#
_entry.id   3195b6901c504a48a266b5395f1e2e20
#
_cell.length_a   1.000
_cell.length_b   1.000
_cell.length_c   1.000
_cell.angle_alpha   90.00
_cell.angle_beta   90.00
_cell.angle_gamma   90.00
#
_symmetry.space_group_name_H-M   'P 1'
#
loop_
_entity.id
_entity.type
_entity.pdbx_description
1 polymer ?
#
loop_
_entity_poly.entity_id
_entity_poly.type
_entity_poly.pdbx_seq_one_letter_code
_entity_poly.pdbx_strand_id
1 'polypeptide(L)'
;MHLSIERELQDFIVHEAHLIDTRQLDDWLALFAEDARYWIPLHGAAQAEGDAVNSLADEDRLLLALRIERLKNPRAHSQRPPSRCQHVLQTPQLLHADEAAGRFELLTPFLYIE
;
A
#
# COMPACT_ATOMS: atom_id res chain seq x y z
N MET A 1 -22.38 -1.01 13.28
CA MET A 1 -21.65 -1.58 14.43
C MET A 1 -20.18 -1.35 14.25
N HIS A 2 -19.60 -0.58 15.17
CA HIS A 2 -18.20 -0.16 15.05
C HIS A 2 -17.21 -1.32 14.98
N LEU A 3 -17.43 -2.37 15.79
CA LEU A 3 -16.54 -3.54 15.81
C LEU A 3 -16.50 -4.25 14.46
N SER A 4 -17.63 -4.34 13.78
CA SER A 4 -17.69 -5.01 12.49
C SER A 4 -17.00 -4.20 11.38
N ILE A 5 -17.15 -2.88 11.37
CA ILE A 5 -16.46 -2.00 10.42
C ILE A 5 -14.96 -2.02 10.66
N GLU A 6 -14.53 -1.89 11.91
CA GLU A 6 -13.12 -1.92 12.26
C GLU A 6 -12.49 -3.26 11.84
N ARG A 7 -13.18 -4.36 12.07
CA ARG A 7 -12.71 -5.68 11.68
C ARG A 7 -12.58 -5.80 10.16
N GLU A 8 -13.56 -5.31 9.40
CA GLU A 8 -13.48 -5.29 7.94
C GLU A 8 -12.29 -4.50 7.44
N LEU A 9 -12.02 -3.35 8.06
CA LEU A 9 -10.88 -2.51 7.67
C LEU A 9 -9.56 -3.20 8.00
N GLN A 10 -9.47 -3.85 9.16
CA GLN A 10 -8.28 -4.62 9.52
C GLN A 10 -8.04 -5.77 8.54
N ASP A 11 -9.08 -6.50 8.21
CA ASP A 11 -8.99 -7.61 7.26
C ASP A 11 -8.59 -7.11 5.87
N PHE A 12 -9.06 -5.94 5.46
CA PHE A 12 -8.66 -5.31 4.21
C PHE A 12 -7.16 -5.03 4.15
N ILE A 13 -6.59 -4.48 5.23
CA ILE A 13 -5.16 -4.19 5.29
C ILE A 13 -4.33 -5.48 5.24
N VAL A 14 -4.76 -6.52 5.95
CA VAL A 14 -4.10 -7.82 5.91
C VAL A 14 -4.16 -8.41 4.50
N HIS A 15 -5.30 -8.32 3.84
CA HIS A 15 -5.49 -8.78 2.48
C HIS A 15 -4.58 -8.03 1.50
N GLU A 16 -4.48 -6.71 1.65
CA GLU A 16 -3.60 -5.88 0.82
C GLU A 16 -2.14 -6.35 0.92
N ALA A 17 -1.65 -6.53 2.13
CA ALA A 17 -0.29 -7.01 2.35
C ALA A 17 -0.07 -8.39 1.72
N HIS A 18 -1.06 -9.27 1.83
CA HIS A 18 -1.00 -10.60 1.23
C HIS A 18 -0.87 -10.53 -0.30
N LEU A 19 -1.60 -9.64 -0.94
CA LEU A 19 -1.52 -9.47 -2.39
C LEU A 19 -0.12 -9.04 -2.83
N ILE A 20 0.49 -8.13 -2.08
CA ILE A 20 1.86 -7.69 -2.37
C ILE A 20 2.84 -8.86 -2.15
N ASP A 21 2.75 -9.53 -1.02
CA ASP A 21 3.67 -10.61 -0.65
C ASP A 21 3.60 -11.80 -1.59
N THR A 22 2.43 -12.06 -2.14
CA THR A 22 2.23 -13.14 -3.12
C THR A 22 2.34 -12.65 -4.57
N ARG A 23 2.75 -11.40 -4.77
CA ARG A 23 2.97 -10.77 -6.08
C ARG A 23 1.73 -10.76 -6.98
N GLN A 24 0.57 -10.68 -6.38
CA GLN A 24 -0.69 -10.49 -7.09
C GLN A 24 -0.92 -8.99 -7.33
N LEU A 25 -0.04 -8.40 -8.13
CA LEU A 25 0.06 -6.94 -8.26
C LEU A 25 -1.10 -6.31 -9.03
N ASP A 26 -1.72 -7.03 -9.95
CA ASP A 26 -2.92 -6.52 -10.63
C ASP A 26 -4.10 -6.43 -9.67
N ASP A 27 -4.26 -7.44 -8.82
CA ASP A 27 -5.31 -7.45 -7.80
C ASP A 27 -5.06 -6.35 -6.76
N TRP A 28 -3.80 -6.13 -6.42
CA TRP A 28 -3.41 -5.04 -5.52
C TRP A 28 -3.76 -3.68 -6.13
N LEU A 29 -3.41 -3.45 -7.41
CA LEU A 29 -3.74 -2.21 -8.11
C LEU A 29 -5.26 -1.97 -8.13
N ALA A 30 -6.05 -3.03 -8.27
CA ALA A 30 -7.50 -2.92 -8.29
C ALA A 30 -8.09 -2.38 -6.98
N LEU A 31 -7.34 -2.40 -5.88
CA LEU A 31 -7.77 -1.82 -4.62
C LEU A 31 -7.70 -0.30 -4.60
N PHE A 32 -6.97 0.30 -5.54
CA PHE A 32 -6.75 1.73 -5.57
C PHE A 32 -7.87 2.43 -6.33
N ALA A 33 -8.40 3.51 -5.74
CA ALA A 33 -9.35 4.37 -6.43
C ALA A 33 -8.66 5.12 -7.59
N GLU A 34 -9.46 5.67 -8.52
CA GLU A 34 -8.90 6.40 -9.65
C GLU A 34 -8.08 7.61 -9.24
N ASP A 35 -8.46 8.26 -8.14
CA ASP A 35 -7.77 9.42 -7.58
C ASP A 35 -6.79 9.06 -6.47
N ALA A 36 -6.42 7.80 -6.35
CA ALA A 36 -5.51 7.35 -5.32
C ALA A 36 -4.11 7.90 -5.51
N ARG A 37 -3.41 7.99 -4.40
CA ARG A 37 -2.00 8.39 -4.36
C ARG A 37 -1.20 7.34 -3.60
N TYR A 38 -0.12 6.89 -4.21
CA TYR A 38 0.84 6.00 -3.58
C TYR A 38 2.07 6.82 -3.21
N TRP A 39 2.28 7.03 -1.92
CA TRP A 39 3.32 7.92 -1.44
C TRP A 39 4.19 7.25 -0.39
N ILE A 40 5.49 7.25 -0.65
CA ILE A 40 6.49 6.76 0.31
C ILE A 40 7.43 7.93 0.62
N PRO A 41 7.30 8.57 1.78
CA PRO A 41 8.13 9.69 2.15
C PRO A 41 9.56 9.26 2.46
N LEU A 42 10.53 10.11 2.12
CA LEU A 42 11.93 9.84 2.39
C LEU A 42 12.26 9.97 3.89
N HIS A 43 11.59 10.91 4.56
CA HIS A 43 11.87 11.26 5.95
C HIS A 43 10.88 10.64 6.94
N GLY A 44 10.16 9.62 6.53
CA GLY A 44 9.22 8.89 7.39
C GLY A 44 7.90 9.62 7.58
N ALA A 45 7.13 9.17 8.57
CA ALA A 45 5.76 9.60 8.79
C ALA A 45 5.61 11.09 9.15
N ALA A 46 6.68 11.72 9.63
CA ALA A 46 6.64 13.14 10.01
C ALA A 46 6.80 14.08 8.82
N GLN A 47 7.14 13.57 7.64
CA GLN A 47 7.30 14.39 6.46
C GLN A 47 5.95 14.97 6.02
N ALA A 48 5.96 16.26 5.67
CA ALA A 48 4.74 16.92 5.20
C ALA A 48 4.28 16.34 3.86
N GLU A 49 2.98 16.09 3.75
CA GLU A 49 2.37 15.65 2.51
C GLU A 49 2.55 16.74 1.43
N GLY A 50 2.90 16.31 0.23
CA GLY A 50 3.14 17.24 -0.89
C GLY A 50 4.60 17.65 -1.06
N ASP A 51 5.48 17.29 -0.14
CA ASP A 51 6.91 17.52 -0.28
C ASP A 51 7.53 16.44 -1.18
N ALA A 52 7.17 16.48 -2.47
CA ALA A 52 7.52 15.44 -3.44
C ALA A 52 9.01 15.34 -3.72
N VAL A 53 9.78 16.40 -3.45
CA VAL A 53 11.23 16.41 -3.67
C VAL A 53 11.93 15.39 -2.79
N ASN A 54 11.37 15.11 -1.61
CA ASN A 54 11.96 14.22 -0.63
C ASN A 54 11.16 12.91 -0.47
N SER A 55 10.60 12.40 -1.57
CA SER A 55 9.81 11.17 -1.54
C SER A 55 10.54 10.06 -2.29
N LEU A 56 10.47 8.83 -1.77
CA LEU A 56 10.94 7.63 -2.46
C LEU A 56 9.99 7.23 -3.58
N ALA A 57 8.70 7.44 -3.37
CA ALA A 57 7.67 7.27 -4.38
C ALA A 57 6.54 8.25 -4.12
N ASP A 58 5.99 8.82 -5.17
CA ASP A 58 4.85 9.72 -5.11
C ASP A 58 4.13 9.59 -6.46
N GLU A 59 3.18 8.67 -6.51
CA GLU A 59 2.61 8.25 -7.78
C GLU A 59 1.09 8.29 -7.72
N ASP A 60 0.49 8.77 -8.82
CA ASP A 60 -0.93 8.55 -9.04
C ASP A 60 -1.18 7.11 -9.51
N ARG A 61 -2.44 6.78 -9.72
CA ARG A 61 -2.81 5.40 -10.11
C ARG A 61 -2.21 5.00 -11.47
N LEU A 62 -2.12 5.93 -12.40
CA LEU A 62 -1.53 5.65 -13.71
C LEU A 62 -0.06 5.30 -13.60
N LEU A 63 0.71 6.09 -12.86
CA LEU A 63 2.14 5.82 -12.66
C LEU A 63 2.36 4.52 -11.91
N LEU A 64 1.50 4.23 -10.94
CA LEU A 64 1.56 2.96 -10.21
C LEU A 64 1.32 1.77 -11.14
N ALA A 65 0.33 1.88 -12.03
CA ALA A 65 0.05 0.84 -13.02
C ALA A 65 1.25 0.60 -13.95
N LEU A 66 1.92 1.68 -14.38
CA LEU A 66 3.12 1.57 -15.21
C LEU A 66 4.27 0.90 -14.46
N ARG A 67 4.43 1.21 -13.18
CA ARG A 67 5.43 0.54 -12.33
C ARG A 67 5.16 -0.95 -12.24
N ILE A 68 3.91 -1.35 -12.06
CA ILE A 68 3.52 -2.76 -11.98
C ILE A 68 3.83 -3.48 -13.29
N GLU A 69 3.51 -2.87 -14.43
CA GLU A 69 3.83 -3.46 -15.72
C GLU A 69 5.35 -3.64 -15.90
N ARG A 70 6.14 -2.70 -15.43
CA ARG A 70 7.61 -2.82 -15.46
C ARG A 70 8.08 -3.99 -14.59
N LEU A 71 7.49 -4.17 -13.42
CA LEU A 71 7.84 -5.27 -12.52
C LEU A 71 7.51 -6.65 -13.11
N LYS A 72 6.50 -6.72 -13.97
CA LYS A 72 6.13 -7.97 -14.65
C LYS A 72 7.07 -8.33 -15.78
N ASN A 73 7.80 -7.36 -16.32
CA ASN A 73 8.68 -7.60 -17.47
C ASN A 73 9.96 -8.29 -16.99
N PRO A 74 10.23 -9.54 -17.40
CA PRO A 74 11.42 -10.28 -16.95
C PRO A 74 12.74 -9.60 -17.31
N ARG A 75 12.76 -8.81 -18.39
CA ARG A 75 13.96 -8.13 -18.84
C ARG A 75 14.29 -6.87 -18.05
N ALA A 76 13.30 -6.33 -17.34
CA ALA A 76 13.47 -5.13 -16.54
C ALA A 76 14.00 -5.44 -15.12
N HIS A 77 14.01 -6.71 -14.73
CA HIS A 77 14.48 -7.12 -13.41
C HIS A 77 15.97 -7.33 -13.38
N SER A 78 16.61 -6.81 -12.35
CA SER A 78 18.00 -7.10 -12.04
C SER A 78 18.15 -8.37 -11.21
N GLN A 79 17.09 -8.87 -10.63
CA GLN A 79 17.08 -10.06 -9.76
C GLN A 79 16.45 -11.25 -10.47
N ARG A 80 17.15 -12.39 -10.38
CA ARG A 80 16.65 -13.65 -10.91
C ARG A 80 17.14 -14.78 -10.03
N PRO A 81 16.27 -15.51 -9.32
CA PRO A 81 14.81 -15.32 -9.27
C PRO A 81 14.40 -14.02 -8.55
N PRO A 82 13.15 -13.57 -8.70
CA PRO A 82 12.66 -12.40 -7.95
C PRO A 82 12.78 -12.62 -6.45
N SER A 83 13.05 -11.54 -5.72
CA SER A 83 13.08 -11.58 -4.27
C SER A 83 11.72 -12.00 -3.72
N ARG A 84 11.76 -12.78 -2.65
CA ARG A 84 10.58 -13.05 -1.85
C ARG A 84 10.51 -12.03 -0.74
N CYS A 85 9.32 -11.53 -0.47
CA CYS A 85 9.12 -10.57 0.60
C CYS A 85 7.94 -10.98 1.48
N GLN A 86 7.97 -10.49 2.70
CA GLN A 86 6.92 -10.74 3.67
C GLN A 86 6.71 -9.51 4.54
N HIS A 87 5.47 -9.06 4.62
CA HIS A 87 5.07 -8.05 5.57
C HIS A 87 4.64 -8.72 6.87
N VAL A 88 5.18 -8.25 7.99
CA VAL A 88 4.73 -8.67 9.32
C VAL A 88 4.02 -7.48 9.94
N LEU A 89 2.70 -7.54 9.99
CA LEU A 89 1.86 -6.42 10.39
C LEU A 89 1.56 -6.47 11.88
N GLN A 90 1.58 -5.30 12.52
CA GLN A 90 0.86 -5.11 13.75
C GLN A 90 -0.62 -4.92 13.44
N THR A 91 -1.46 -5.01 14.46
CA THR A 91 -2.90 -4.79 14.28
C THR A 91 -3.16 -3.39 13.73
N PRO A 92 -3.84 -3.27 12.59
CA PRO A 92 -4.18 -1.95 12.06
C PRO A 92 -5.05 -1.17 13.02
N GLN A 93 -4.72 0.12 13.20
CA GLN A 93 -5.44 1.02 14.10
C GLN A 93 -6.30 1.98 13.30
N LEU A 94 -7.57 2.07 13.64
CA LEU A 94 -8.45 3.05 13.04
C LEU A 94 -8.23 4.41 13.72
N LEU A 95 -7.66 5.36 12.97
CA LEU A 95 -7.36 6.69 13.46
C LEU A 95 -8.52 7.66 13.28
N HIS A 96 -9.24 7.53 12.17
CA HIS A 96 -10.34 8.41 11.84
C HIS A 96 -11.38 7.64 11.02
N ALA A 97 -12.64 7.88 11.31
CA ALA A 97 -13.76 7.28 10.60
C ALA A 97 -14.81 8.33 10.28
N ASP A 98 -15.14 8.48 8.99
CA ASP A 98 -16.28 9.25 8.52
C ASP A 98 -17.18 8.27 7.76
N GLU A 99 -18.08 7.63 8.50
CA GLU A 99 -18.95 6.60 7.93
C GLU A 99 -19.91 7.19 6.90
N ALA A 100 -20.36 8.42 7.08
CA ALA A 100 -21.27 9.06 6.14
C ALA A 100 -20.61 9.28 4.78
N ALA A 101 -19.33 9.64 4.76
CA ALA A 101 -18.56 9.84 3.55
C ALA A 101 -17.90 8.55 3.05
N GLY A 102 -17.90 7.48 3.85
CA GLY A 102 -17.23 6.24 3.53
C GLY A 102 -15.71 6.37 3.55
N ARG A 103 -15.17 7.25 4.40
CA ARG A 103 -13.73 7.52 4.51
C ARG A 103 -13.18 7.07 5.83
N PHE A 104 -12.06 6.35 5.76
CA PHE A 104 -11.41 5.78 6.94
C PHE A 104 -9.91 5.96 6.82
N GLU A 105 -9.26 6.25 7.95
CA GLU A 105 -7.82 6.39 8.03
C GLU A 105 -7.28 5.38 9.04
N LEU A 106 -6.36 4.56 8.58
CA LEU A 106 -5.74 3.52 9.40
C LEU A 106 -4.24 3.71 9.47
N LEU A 107 -3.68 3.31 10.60
CA LEU A 107 -2.24 3.25 10.81
C LEU A 107 -1.86 1.80 11.10
N THR A 108 -0.91 1.28 10.33
CA THR A 108 -0.44 -0.10 10.50
C THR A 108 1.07 -0.13 10.53
N PRO A 109 1.68 -0.19 11.72
CA PRO A 109 3.11 -0.44 11.79
C PRO A 109 3.44 -1.84 11.27
N PHE A 110 4.57 -1.97 10.57
CA PHE A 110 4.94 -3.26 10.01
C PHE A 110 6.45 -3.41 9.89
N LEU A 111 6.88 -4.65 9.81
CA LEU A 111 8.23 -5.02 9.38
C LEU A 111 8.14 -5.61 7.98
N TYR A 112 9.12 -5.26 7.16
CA TYR A 112 9.25 -5.81 5.82
C TYR A 112 10.50 -6.66 5.77
N ILE A 113 10.35 -7.93 5.41
CA ILE A 113 11.43 -8.90 5.36
C ILE A 113 11.59 -9.37 3.92
N GLU A 114 12.79 -9.31 3.44
CA GLU A 114 13.13 -9.73 2.08
C GLU A 114 14.07 -10.92 2.07
#